data_ebfff4fa05694fd103970e0756172227
#
_entry.id   ebfff4fa05694fd103970e0756172227
#
_cell.length_a   1.000
_cell.length_b   1.000
_cell.length_c   1.000
_cell.angle_alpha   90.00
_cell.angle_beta   90.00
_cell.angle_gamma   90.00
#
_symmetry.space_group_name_H-M   'P 1'
#
loop_
_entity.id
_entity.type
_entity.pdbx_description
1 polymer ?
#
loop_
_entity_poly.entity_id
_entity_poly.type
_entity_poly.pdbx_seq_one_letter_code
_entity_poly.pdbx_strand_id
1 'polypeptide(L)'
;MRRRRVALLALVTVLGVGVAIAAVHLARLAWYPASDLALAELAVRRVGTSHTPLLGAYSRYGWAHPGPALWYVLAPWYRLGGQRSATLLAGVFLLDVAAVVTALGVLLRRAGARVTIVAGALVIPLLVGIGTNDLLIPWNARAYVLPLIALTVLAWSAGLGDDRWTLAAVVVVGGLVAQAHAGTLLLVALCTVWALTGLRHRADRRSVLAYAAVAAAIVWLPAIIDAVAHHGGNLGTLIGFSLGGDGPRAGYGIAWHRLADALSPRAFWLLGQHATVELDGTLSPRGGVAWGLVVLALGTLVAHRRGASRVVALGLLAAAVDLTGLVSVAQVRPPVFPYLVGYLQVAGWLTLTAGVAGLLTAVPASRFDRVVRVAAAGLTVSIVVGLTVAALRTPVPERADGALVAALLPDATRGVRRCEAIDVRTVEGYTASGAAHGVALQWIRSGRTVTFDPRQPLEYGPQARRARDVACRVLFAVGTASGYARARTGVTVIR
;
A
#
# COMPACT_ATOMS: atom_id res chain seq x y z
N MET A 1 -39.17 -9.30 -8.94
CA MET A 1 -38.07 -9.39 -7.96
C MET A 1 -37.06 -10.51 -8.28
N ARG A 2 -37.50 -11.75 -8.55
CA ARG A 2 -36.65 -12.93 -8.80
C ARG A 2 -35.67 -12.74 -9.99
N ARG A 3 -36.14 -12.27 -11.17
CA ARG A 3 -35.28 -12.01 -12.35
C ARG A 3 -34.15 -11.01 -12.08
N ARG A 4 -34.38 -9.93 -11.30
CA ARG A 4 -33.34 -8.95 -10.95
C ARG A 4 -32.30 -9.53 -10.02
N ARG A 5 -32.68 -10.36 -9.05
CA ARG A 5 -31.72 -11.06 -8.17
C ARG A 5 -30.84 -12.02 -8.97
N VAL A 6 -31.45 -12.78 -9.89
CA VAL A 6 -30.71 -13.71 -10.78
C VAL A 6 -29.71 -12.95 -11.65
N ALA A 7 -30.13 -11.85 -12.28
CA ALA A 7 -29.23 -11.04 -13.11
C ALA A 7 -28.06 -10.44 -12.29
N LEU A 8 -28.32 -9.96 -11.07
CA LEU A 8 -27.29 -9.44 -10.19
C LEU A 8 -26.30 -10.56 -9.76
N LEU A 9 -26.81 -11.71 -9.37
CA LEU A 9 -25.97 -12.86 -9.02
C LEU A 9 -25.12 -13.30 -10.22
N ALA A 10 -25.71 -13.39 -11.41
CA ALA A 10 -24.97 -13.73 -12.63
C ALA A 10 -23.84 -12.71 -12.90
N LEU A 11 -24.12 -11.41 -12.79
CA LEU A 11 -23.10 -10.36 -12.97
C LEU A 11 -21.97 -10.47 -11.94
N VAL A 12 -22.31 -10.64 -10.66
CA VAL A 12 -21.30 -10.79 -9.59
C VAL A 12 -20.46 -12.05 -9.81
N THR A 13 -21.09 -13.16 -10.26
CA THR A 13 -20.38 -14.40 -10.58
C THR A 13 -19.42 -14.20 -11.75
N VAL A 14 -19.87 -13.59 -12.86
CA VAL A 14 -19.03 -13.32 -14.05
C VAL A 14 -17.83 -12.44 -13.68
N LEU A 15 -18.04 -11.38 -12.91
CA LEU A 15 -16.96 -10.51 -12.43
C LEU A 15 -16.00 -11.28 -11.51
N GLY A 16 -16.53 -12.06 -10.57
CA GLY A 16 -15.73 -12.88 -9.67
C GLY A 16 -14.87 -13.90 -10.42
N VAL A 17 -15.43 -14.56 -11.44
CA VAL A 17 -14.68 -15.47 -12.34
C VAL A 17 -13.60 -14.71 -13.10
N GLY A 18 -13.88 -13.53 -13.65
CA GLY A 18 -12.89 -12.70 -14.34
C GLY A 18 -11.71 -12.32 -13.44
N VAL A 19 -12.00 -11.86 -12.22
CA VAL A 19 -11.00 -11.53 -11.20
C VAL A 19 -10.19 -12.77 -10.81
N ALA A 20 -10.82 -13.92 -10.63
CA ALA A 20 -10.14 -15.18 -10.32
C ALA A 20 -9.21 -15.62 -11.47
N ILE A 21 -9.63 -15.49 -12.73
CA ILE A 21 -8.79 -15.79 -13.90
C ILE A 21 -7.57 -14.87 -13.91
N ALA A 22 -7.73 -13.57 -13.68
CA ALA A 22 -6.61 -12.64 -13.61
C ALA A 22 -5.63 -12.96 -12.46
N ALA A 23 -6.15 -13.29 -11.29
CA ALA A 23 -5.33 -13.70 -10.15
C ALA A 23 -4.54 -14.98 -10.45
N VAL A 24 -5.17 -15.99 -11.09
CA VAL A 24 -4.50 -17.22 -11.52
C VAL A 24 -3.45 -16.94 -12.60
N HIS A 25 -3.76 -16.05 -13.56
CA HIS A 25 -2.81 -15.62 -14.57
C HIS A 25 -1.56 -15.00 -13.93
N LEU A 26 -1.74 -14.00 -13.08
CA LEU A 26 -0.65 -13.35 -12.34
C LEU A 26 0.17 -14.37 -11.54
N ALA A 27 -0.48 -15.28 -10.83
CA ALA A 27 0.20 -16.30 -10.01
C ALA A 27 1.07 -17.27 -10.82
N ARG A 28 0.85 -17.36 -12.13
CA ARG A 28 1.61 -18.26 -13.05
C ARG A 28 2.75 -17.57 -13.78
N LEU A 29 2.89 -16.26 -13.67
CA LEU A 29 3.97 -15.52 -14.33
C LEU A 29 5.34 -16.00 -13.85
N ALA A 30 6.32 -16.00 -14.75
CA ALA A 30 7.72 -16.21 -14.40
C ALA A 30 8.29 -14.89 -13.87
N TRP A 31 8.34 -14.74 -12.55
CA TRP A 31 8.80 -13.52 -11.90
C TRP A 31 9.91 -13.83 -10.90
N TYR A 32 10.99 -13.07 -11.01
CA TYR A 32 12.14 -13.11 -10.09
C TYR A 32 12.20 -11.77 -9.36
N PRO A 33 11.62 -11.66 -8.15
CA PRO A 33 11.69 -10.43 -7.38
C PRO A 33 13.13 -10.11 -6.99
N ALA A 34 13.46 -8.82 -7.00
CA ALA A 34 14.75 -8.27 -6.59
C ALA A 34 14.55 -7.27 -5.46
N SER A 35 15.64 -6.75 -4.87
CA SER A 35 15.60 -5.67 -3.89
C SER A 35 14.56 -5.90 -2.78
N ASP A 36 13.80 -4.85 -2.44
CA ASP A 36 12.74 -4.86 -1.41
C ASP A 36 11.67 -5.93 -1.68
N LEU A 37 11.40 -6.27 -2.95
CA LEU A 37 10.40 -7.25 -3.30
C LEU A 37 10.85 -8.68 -2.96
N ALA A 38 12.16 -8.97 -3.08
CA ALA A 38 12.73 -10.22 -2.62
C ALA A 38 12.68 -10.33 -1.09
N LEU A 39 12.96 -9.24 -0.38
CA LEU A 39 12.87 -9.18 1.09
C LEU A 39 11.40 -9.31 1.56
N ALA A 40 10.46 -8.71 0.85
CA ALA A 40 9.03 -8.88 1.11
C ALA A 40 8.60 -10.35 0.99
N GLU A 41 9.03 -11.06 -0.06
CA GLU A 41 8.76 -12.50 -0.19
C GLU A 41 9.38 -13.31 0.94
N LEU A 42 10.60 -13.00 1.36
CA LEU A 42 11.25 -13.66 2.52
C LEU A 42 10.42 -13.43 3.80
N ALA A 43 9.88 -12.24 4.00
CA ALA A 43 9.01 -11.95 5.14
C ALA A 43 7.69 -12.74 5.07
N VAL A 44 7.01 -12.74 3.92
CA VAL A 44 5.77 -13.50 3.70
C VAL A 44 6.00 -15.01 3.89
N ARG A 45 7.11 -15.53 3.39
CA ARG A 45 7.48 -16.96 3.52
C ARG A 45 7.60 -17.39 4.98
N ARG A 46 8.07 -16.51 5.87
CA ARG A 46 8.24 -16.78 7.30
C ARG A 46 6.94 -16.78 8.10
N VAL A 47 5.85 -16.20 7.60
CA VAL A 47 4.57 -16.16 8.31
C VAL A 47 4.14 -17.58 8.68
N GLY A 48 3.79 -17.83 9.95
CA GLY A 48 3.36 -19.14 10.48
C GLY A 48 4.52 -20.18 10.65
N THR A 49 5.76 -19.72 10.64
CA THR A 49 6.93 -20.50 11.07
C THR A 49 7.39 -20.03 12.45
N SER A 50 8.41 -20.69 13.03
CA SER A 50 9.08 -20.22 14.26
C SER A 50 9.70 -18.82 14.13
N HIS A 51 9.86 -18.31 12.91
CA HIS A 51 10.39 -16.99 12.60
C HIS A 51 9.31 -16.06 12.00
N THR A 52 8.06 -16.26 12.38
CA THR A 52 6.95 -15.40 11.95
C THR A 52 7.28 -13.93 12.21
N PRO A 53 7.20 -13.04 11.19
CA PRO A 53 7.52 -11.63 11.38
C PRO A 53 6.57 -10.96 12.37
N LEU A 54 7.12 -10.19 13.30
CA LEU A 54 6.37 -9.34 14.22
C LEU A 54 6.30 -7.89 13.70
N LEU A 55 7.16 -7.55 12.74
CA LEU A 55 7.33 -6.20 12.20
C LEU A 55 7.07 -6.18 10.70
N GLY A 56 6.81 -4.99 10.18
CA GLY A 56 6.69 -4.69 8.76
C GLY A 56 8.05 -4.59 8.06
N ALA A 57 8.07 -3.93 6.89
CA ALA A 57 9.28 -3.68 6.13
C ALA A 57 10.24 -2.76 6.91
N TYR A 58 11.53 -2.92 6.68
CA TYR A 58 12.53 -2.02 7.22
C TYR A 58 12.42 -0.60 6.62
N SER A 59 12.91 0.38 7.35
CA SER A 59 13.02 1.76 6.92
C SER A 59 14.50 2.18 6.89
N ARG A 60 14.86 3.03 5.92
CA ARG A 60 16.18 3.66 5.86
C ARG A 60 16.58 4.45 7.11
N TYR A 61 15.65 4.67 8.02
CA TYR A 61 15.85 5.44 9.24
C TYR A 61 16.17 4.57 10.47
N GLY A 62 16.43 3.26 10.30
CA GLY A 62 16.81 2.36 11.37
C GLY A 62 15.65 1.85 12.24
N TRP A 63 14.41 1.97 11.78
CA TRP A 63 13.23 1.32 12.36
C TRP A 63 12.48 0.53 11.28
N ALA A 64 11.62 -0.38 11.68
CA ALA A 64 10.72 -1.09 10.77
C ALA A 64 9.31 -0.47 10.82
N HIS A 65 8.53 -0.65 9.76
CA HIS A 65 7.11 -0.30 9.77
C HIS A 65 6.40 -1.04 10.92
N PRO A 66 5.34 -0.45 11.54
CA PRO A 66 4.87 -0.84 12.87
C PRO A 66 4.49 -2.30 13.04
N GLY A 67 4.10 -2.99 11.97
CA GLY A 67 3.69 -4.38 12.08
C GLY A 67 3.60 -5.10 10.73
N PRO A 68 3.38 -6.42 10.76
CA PRO A 68 3.48 -7.31 9.60
C PRO A 68 2.16 -7.52 8.84
N ALA A 69 1.14 -6.68 9.00
CA ALA A 69 -0.21 -6.93 8.48
C ALA A 69 -0.22 -7.24 6.98
N LEU A 70 0.59 -6.53 6.18
CA LEU A 70 0.70 -6.80 4.74
C LEU A 70 1.21 -8.22 4.48
N TRP A 71 2.22 -8.67 5.21
CA TRP A 71 2.78 -10.02 5.07
C TRP A 71 1.74 -11.09 5.42
N TYR A 72 0.93 -10.84 6.44
CA TYR A 72 -0.12 -11.76 6.88
C TYR A 72 -1.27 -11.84 5.89
N VAL A 73 -1.64 -10.73 5.25
CA VAL A 73 -2.65 -10.70 4.18
C VAL A 73 -2.15 -11.44 2.94
N LEU A 74 -0.86 -11.37 2.61
CA LEU A 74 -0.30 -12.00 1.42
C LEU A 74 0.04 -13.49 1.64
N ALA A 75 0.35 -13.92 2.87
CA ALA A 75 0.79 -15.28 3.15
C ALA A 75 -0.19 -16.39 2.75
N PRO A 76 -1.53 -16.27 2.92
CA PRO A 76 -2.47 -17.28 2.44
C PRO A 76 -2.37 -17.49 0.92
N TRP A 77 -2.32 -16.41 0.15
CA TRP A 77 -2.20 -16.47 -1.32
C TRP A 77 -0.90 -17.09 -1.75
N TYR A 78 0.20 -16.73 -1.09
CA TYR A 78 1.51 -17.29 -1.32
C TYR A 78 1.54 -18.82 -1.12
N ARG A 79 0.90 -19.32 -0.06
CA ARG A 79 0.81 -20.76 0.23
C ARG A 79 -0.11 -21.50 -0.72
N LEU A 80 -1.31 -20.97 -0.96
CA LEU A 80 -2.27 -21.56 -1.90
C LEU A 80 -1.70 -21.66 -3.32
N GLY A 81 -0.86 -20.71 -3.71
CA GLY A 81 -0.16 -20.72 -5.00
C GLY A 81 1.14 -21.54 -5.04
N GLY A 82 1.38 -22.42 -4.06
CA GLY A 82 2.57 -23.29 -4.02
C GLY A 82 3.87 -22.54 -3.76
N GLN A 83 3.82 -21.44 -3.01
CA GLN A 83 4.96 -20.59 -2.65
C GLN A 83 5.71 -20.02 -3.86
N ARG A 84 5.01 -19.72 -4.94
CA ARG A 84 5.56 -19.07 -6.13
C ARG A 84 5.59 -17.56 -5.91
N SER A 85 6.69 -16.89 -6.25
CA SER A 85 6.84 -15.42 -6.10
C SER A 85 5.68 -14.65 -6.70
N ALA A 86 5.26 -15.01 -7.91
CA ALA A 86 4.20 -14.34 -8.65
C ALA A 86 2.80 -14.41 -7.97
N THR A 87 2.60 -15.31 -7.01
CA THR A 87 1.34 -15.34 -6.24
C THR A 87 1.17 -14.13 -5.33
N LEU A 88 2.26 -13.43 -5.00
CA LEU A 88 2.21 -12.16 -4.28
C LEU A 88 1.57 -11.07 -5.13
N LEU A 89 1.81 -11.07 -6.45
CA LEU A 89 1.18 -10.14 -7.39
C LEU A 89 -0.34 -10.35 -7.40
N ALA A 90 -0.78 -11.61 -7.43
CA ALA A 90 -2.19 -11.97 -7.33
C ALA A 90 -2.82 -11.52 -6.00
N GLY A 91 -2.09 -11.68 -4.89
CA GLY A 91 -2.54 -11.24 -3.57
C GLY A 91 -2.76 -9.73 -3.48
N VAL A 92 -1.83 -8.92 -4.01
CA VAL A 92 -1.97 -7.45 -4.07
C VAL A 92 -3.11 -7.04 -5.01
N PHE A 93 -3.21 -7.64 -6.20
CA PHE A 93 -4.32 -7.41 -7.11
C PHE A 93 -5.70 -7.64 -6.45
N LEU A 94 -5.84 -8.73 -5.70
CA LEU A 94 -7.09 -9.03 -4.99
C LEU A 94 -7.36 -8.02 -3.86
N LEU A 95 -6.32 -7.58 -3.15
CA LEU A 95 -6.42 -6.53 -2.13
C LEU A 95 -6.92 -5.22 -2.74
N ASP A 96 -6.37 -4.81 -3.87
CA ASP A 96 -6.71 -3.59 -4.58
C ASP A 96 -8.14 -3.62 -5.13
N VAL A 97 -8.55 -4.73 -5.75
CA VAL A 97 -9.93 -4.92 -6.19
C VAL A 97 -10.90 -4.84 -5.01
N ALA A 98 -10.58 -5.50 -3.90
CA ALA A 98 -11.41 -5.47 -2.69
C ALA A 98 -11.53 -4.04 -2.13
N ALA A 99 -10.44 -3.26 -2.13
CA ALA A 99 -10.44 -1.88 -1.66
C ALA A 99 -11.35 -0.98 -2.52
N VAL A 100 -11.22 -1.05 -3.85
CA VAL A 100 -12.05 -0.26 -4.79
C VAL A 100 -13.53 -0.64 -4.69
N VAL A 101 -13.83 -1.94 -4.68
CA VAL A 101 -15.21 -2.44 -4.54
C VAL A 101 -15.83 -2.02 -3.20
N THR A 102 -15.06 -2.08 -2.12
CA THR A 102 -15.50 -1.63 -0.79
C THR A 102 -15.82 -0.14 -0.81
N ALA A 103 -14.91 0.70 -1.30
CA ALA A 103 -15.10 2.14 -1.34
C ALA A 103 -16.32 2.55 -2.17
N LEU A 104 -16.39 2.12 -3.44
CA LEU A 104 -17.49 2.48 -4.33
C LEU A 104 -18.82 1.85 -3.88
N GLY A 105 -18.80 0.62 -3.35
CA GLY A 105 -19.97 -0.05 -2.81
C GLY A 105 -20.55 0.63 -1.56
N VAL A 106 -19.68 1.13 -0.67
CA VAL A 106 -20.11 1.91 0.50
C VAL A 106 -20.66 3.27 0.06
N LEU A 107 -20.00 3.98 -0.85
CA LEU A 107 -20.48 5.26 -1.39
C LEU A 107 -21.83 5.09 -2.07
N LEU A 108 -22.02 4.04 -2.89
CA LEU A 108 -23.28 3.77 -3.57
C LEU A 108 -24.45 3.57 -2.59
N ARG A 109 -24.20 2.83 -1.52
CA ARG A 109 -25.22 2.54 -0.50
C ARG A 109 -25.53 3.74 0.41
N ARG A 110 -24.52 4.56 0.73
CA ARG A 110 -24.62 5.59 1.78
C ARG A 110 -24.72 7.01 1.26
N ALA A 111 -24.00 7.34 0.18
CA ALA A 111 -23.98 8.68 -0.42
C ALA A 111 -24.84 8.78 -1.70
N GLY A 112 -25.12 7.61 -2.32
CA GLY A 112 -25.92 7.51 -3.53
C GLY A 112 -25.09 7.57 -4.82
N ALA A 113 -25.79 7.37 -5.93
CA ALA A 113 -25.18 7.13 -7.24
C ALA A 113 -24.36 8.32 -7.78
N ARG A 114 -24.79 9.56 -7.55
CA ARG A 114 -24.07 10.76 -8.03
C ARG A 114 -22.67 10.84 -7.42
N VAL A 115 -22.56 10.65 -6.10
CA VAL A 115 -21.27 10.65 -5.40
C VAL A 115 -20.39 9.49 -5.90
N THR A 116 -20.98 8.32 -6.09
CA THR A 116 -20.26 7.14 -6.59
C THR A 116 -19.73 7.33 -8.01
N ILE A 117 -20.49 8.00 -8.90
CA ILE A 117 -20.02 8.33 -10.26
C ILE A 117 -18.81 9.27 -10.18
N VAL A 118 -18.88 10.32 -9.36
CA VAL A 118 -17.76 11.26 -9.20
C VAL A 118 -16.54 10.53 -8.67
N ALA A 119 -16.70 9.76 -7.59
CA ALA A 119 -15.61 8.99 -7.00
C ALA A 119 -15.00 7.98 -7.98
N GLY A 120 -15.83 7.24 -8.71
CA GLY A 120 -15.38 6.27 -9.71
C GLY A 120 -14.71 6.93 -10.92
N ALA A 121 -15.23 8.04 -11.41
CA ALA A 121 -14.61 8.79 -12.50
C ALA A 121 -13.21 9.30 -12.12
N LEU A 122 -13.03 9.72 -10.86
CA LEU A 122 -11.73 10.19 -10.34
C LEU A 122 -10.77 9.04 -9.97
N VAL A 123 -11.28 7.83 -9.68
CA VAL A 123 -10.43 6.66 -9.46
C VAL A 123 -9.74 6.22 -10.75
N ILE A 124 -10.37 6.36 -11.91
CA ILE A 124 -9.78 5.93 -13.19
C ILE A 124 -8.43 6.62 -13.46
N PRO A 125 -8.35 7.97 -13.52
CA PRO A 125 -7.05 8.61 -13.73
C PRO A 125 -6.06 8.34 -12.60
N LEU A 126 -6.51 8.16 -11.37
CA LEU A 126 -5.64 7.76 -10.25
C LEU A 126 -5.00 6.38 -10.51
N LEU A 127 -5.78 5.37 -10.92
CA LEU A 127 -5.26 4.04 -11.25
C LEU A 127 -4.28 4.09 -12.43
N VAL A 128 -4.59 4.88 -13.46
CA VAL A 128 -3.69 5.08 -14.60
C VAL A 128 -2.40 5.77 -14.17
N GLY A 129 -2.49 6.79 -13.32
CA GLY A 129 -1.34 7.54 -12.80
C GLY A 129 -0.43 6.73 -11.87
N ILE A 130 -1.00 5.83 -11.06
CA ILE A 130 -0.21 4.85 -10.28
C ILE A 130 0.51 3.89 -11.22
N GLY A 131 -0.20 3.42 -12.25
CA GLY A 131 0.31 2.46 -13.21
C GLY A 131 0.27 1.01 -12.75
N THR A 132 0.18 0.11 -13.71
CA THR A 132 -0.04 -1.32 -13.43
C THR A 132 1.11 -1.98 -12.70
N ASN A 133 2.35 -1.54 -12.91
CA ASN A 133 3.50 -2.04 -12.16
C ASN A 133 3.32 -1.78 -10.66
N ASP A 134 3.10 -0.52 -10.27
CA ASP A 134 2.97 -0.10 -8.88
C ASP A 134 1.71 -0.66 -8.20
N LEU A 135 0.64 -0.94 -8.97
CA LEU A 135 -0.60 -1.56 -8.48
C LEU A 135 -0.45 -3.06 -8.20
N LEU A 136 0.55 -3.74 -8.76
CA LEU A 136 0.69 -5.19 -8.61
C LEU A 136 1.82 -5.60 -7.68
N ILE A 137 2.77 -4.72 -7.37
CA ILE A 137 3.92 -5.08 -6.57
C ILE A 137 3.58 -5.21 -5.08
N PRO A 138 4.10 -6.25 -4.39
CA PRO A 138 3.91 -6.44 -2.95
C PRO A 138 4.85 -5.54 -2.13
N TRP A 139 5.00 -4.28 -2.56
CA TRP A 139 5.82 -3.30 -1.87
C TRP A 139 4.98 -2.51 -0.86
N ASN A 140 5.40 -2.53 0.38
CA ASN A 140 4.70 -1.87 1.47
C ASN A 140 4.41 -0.39 1.21
N ALA A 141 5.32 0.31 0.52
CA ALA A 141 5.18 1.72 0.18
C ALA A 141 4.16 2.02 -0.95
N ARG A 142 3.58 0.99 -1.59
CA ARG A 142 2.55 1.12 -2.64
C ARG A 142 1.25 0.39 -2.29
N ALA A 143 1.35 -0.79 -1.71
CA ALA A 143 0.19 -1.65 -1.43
C ALA A 143 -0.82 -1.06 -0.42
N TYR A 144 -0.52 0.07 0.23
CA TYR A 144 -1.45 0.76 1.13
C TYR A 144 -2.38 1.76 0.42
N VAL A 145 -2.08 2.20 -0.81
CA VAL A 145 -2.73 3.36 -1.45
C VAL A 145 -4.21 3.13 -1.70
N LEU A 146 -4.59 2.02 -2.33
CA LEU A 146 -6.02 1.72 -2.55
C LEU A 146 -6.74 1.30 -1.26
N PRO A 147 -6.16 0.51 -0.34
CA PRO A 147 -6.71 0.35 1.00
C PRO A 147 -6.96 1.66 1.76
N LEU A 148 -6.14 2.71 1.58
CA LEU A 148 -6.39 4.01 2.19
C LEU A 148 -7.65 4.69 1.63
N ILE A 149 -7.97 4.53 0.33
CA ILE A 149 -9.25 4.96 -0.25
C ILE A 149 -10.41 4.28 0.48
N ALA A 150 -10.34 2.96 0.63
CA ALA A 150 -11.36 2.21 1.36
C ALA A 150 -11.48 2.68 2.81
N LEU A 151 -10.34 2.91 3.49
CA LEU A 151 -10.30 3.40 4.86
C LEU A 151 -11.03 4.73 5.03
N THR A 152 -10.75 5.73 4.17
CA THR A 152 -11.39 7.06 4.27
C THR A 152 -12.90 6.96 4.10
N VAL A 153 -13.37 6.15 3.15
CA VAL A 153 -14.81 5.94 2.92
C VAL A 153 -15.46 5.14 4.05
N LEU A 154 -14.80 4.12 4.58
CA LEU A 154 -15.27 3.37 5.75
C LEU A 154 -15.34 4.26 6.98
N ALA A 155 -14.31 5.09 7.22
CA ALA A 155 -14.30 6.03 8.33
C ALA A 155 -15.46 7.04 8.25
N TRP A 156 -15.69 7.61 7.05
CA TRP A 156 -16.84 8.46 6.78
C TRP A 156 -18.15 7.73 7.11
N SER A 157 -18.34 6.52 6.62
CA SER A 157 -19.56 5.73 6.85
C SER A 157 -19.74 5.39 8.32
N ALA A 158 -18.67 5.00 9.03
CA ALA A 158 -18.72 4.70 10.46
C ALA A 158 -19.09 5.93 11.29
N GLY A 159 -18.56 7.11 10.93
CA GLY A 159 -18.89 8.39 11.59
C GLY A 159 -20.36 8.80 11.48
N LEU A 160 -21.08 8.27 10.48
CA LEU A 160 -22.54 8.43 10.35
C LEU A 160 -23.33 7.52 11.32
N GLY A 161 -22.71 6.53 11.93
CA GLY A 161 -23.33 5.67 12.95
C GLY A 161 -24.27 4.58 12.42
N ASP A 162 -24.29 4.32 11.12
CA ASP A 162 -25.32 3.51 10.49
C ASP A 162 -25.11 1.98 10.52
N ASP A 163 -23.89 1.49 10.77
CA ASP A 163 -23.56 0.06 10.68
C ASP A 163 -22.64 -0.38 11.83
N ARG A 164 -22.93 -1.52 12.45
CA ARG A 164 -22.18 -2.03 13.60
C ARG A 164 -20.80 -2.60 13.28
N TRP A 165 -20.59 -3.05 12.04
CA TRP A 165 -19.33 -3.69 11.61
C TRP A 165 -18.33 -2.71 11.01
N THR A 166 -18.79 -1.52 10.61
CA THR A 166 -17.96 -0.57 9.87
C THR A 166 -16.78 -0.05 10.70
N LEU A 167 -16.96 0.13 12.03
CA LEU A 167 -15.84 0.53 12.91
C LEU A 167 -14.76 -0.56 12.98
N ALA A 168 -15.14 -1.84 13.09
CA ALA A 168 -14.18 -2.94 13.05
C ALA A 168 -13.45 -3.00 11.70
N ALA A 169 -14.17 -2.76 10.59
CA ALA A 169 -13.54 -2.66 9.26
C ALA A 169 -12.55 -1.49 9.16
N VAL A 170 -12.86 -0.32 9.76
CA VAL A 170 -11.92 0.82 9.86
C VAL A 170 -10.65 0.40 10.60
N VAL A 171 -10.78 -0.33 11.71
CA VAL A 171 -9.64 -0.81 12.50
C VAL A 171 -8.79 -1.80 11.71
N VAL A 172 -9.40 -2.75 11.00
CA VAL A 172 -8.67 -3.75 10.21
C VAL A 172 -7.93 -3.09 9.05
N VAL A 173 -8.65 -2.30 8.23
CA VAL A 173 -8.05 -1.64 7.06
C VAL A 173 -7.06 -0.55 7.50
N GLY A 174 -7.39 0.21 8.55
CA GLY A 174 -6.48 1.19 9.14
C GLY A 174 -5.20 0.57 9.69
N GLY A 175 -5.32 -0.58 10.37
CA GLY A 175 -4.16 -1.33 10.83
C GLY A 175 -3.27 -1.82 9.69
N LEU A 176 -3.85 -2.34 8.60
CA LEU A 176 -3.10 -2.68 7.39
C LEU A 176 -2.36 -1.48 6.81
N VAL A 177 -3.05 -0.34 6.64
CA VAL A 177 -2.49 0.91 6.07
C VAL A 177 -1.36 1.44 6.94
N ALA A 178 -1.57 1.54 8.27
CA ALA A 178 -0.56 2.04 9.22
C ALA A 178 0.67 1.15 9.28
N GLN A 179 0.47 -0.17 9.28
CA GLN A 179 1.56 -1.14 9.37
C GLN A 179 2.31 -1.29 8.04
N ALA A 180 1.65 -1.06 6.91
CA ALA A 180 2.33 -1.02 5.61
C ALA A 180 3.17 0.26 5.47
N HIS A 181 2.68 1.43 5.92
CA HIS A 181 3.40 2.70 5.72
C HIS A 181 3.23 3.65 6.91
N ALA A 182 4.28 3.79 7.73
CA ALA A 182 4.25 4.60 8.96
C ALA A 182 3.87 6.07 8.72
N GLY A 183 4.16 6.63 7.53
CA GLY A 183 3.73 7.98 7.14
C GLY A 183 2.23 8.19 7.14
N THR A 184 1.42 7.11 7.16
CA THR A 184 -0.04 7.18 7.23
C THR A 184 -0.61 7.13 8.64
N LEU A 185 0.21 6.98 9.68
CA LEU A 185 -0.25 6.81 11.06
C LEU A 185 -1.20 7.92 11.51
N LEU A 186 -0.88 9.18 11.22
CA LEU A 186 -1.76 10.32 11.55
C LEU A 186 -3.08 10.27 10.80
N LEU A 187 -3.08 9.88 9.52
CA LEU A 187 -4.29 9.72 8.72
C LEU A 187 -5.17 8.57 9.26
N VAL A 188 -4.55 7.46 9.65
CA VAL A 188 -5.27 6.33 10.26
C VAL A 188 -5.87 6.73 11.62
N ALA A 189 -5.11 7.47 12.43
CA ALA A 189 -5.60 8.00 13.70
C ALA A 189 -6.80 8.94 13.47
N LEU A 190 -6.71 9.89 12.53
CA LEU A 190 -7.83 10.75 12.14
C LEU A 190 -9.05 9.93 11.72
N CYS A 191 -8.88 8.97 10.80
CA CYS A 191 -9.98 8.12 10.32
C CYS A 191 -10.64 7.34 11.46
N THR A 192 -9.84 6.84 12.42
CA THR A 192 -10.34 6.10 13.59
C THR A 192 -11.12 7.04 14.51
N VAL A 193 -10.58 8.21 14.84
CA VAL A 193 -11.27 9.23 15.65
C VAL A 193 -12.58 9.67 14.99
N TRP A 194 -12.55 9.92 13.69
CA TRP A 194 -13.75 10.24 12.92
C TRP A 194 -14.80 9.13 13.01
N ALA A 195 -14.42 7.88 12.81
CA ALA A 195 -15.31 6.74 12.90
C ALA A 195 -15.95 6.60 14.29
N LEU A 196 -15.19 6.87 15.36
CA LEU A 196 -15.67 6.84 16.74
C LEU A 196 -16.76 7.88 17.01
N THR A 197 -16.81 8.99 16.27
CA THR A 197 -17.90 10.00 16.44
C THR A 197 -19.28 9.43 16.17
N GLY A 198 -19.40 8.40 15.35
CA GLY A 198 -20.67 7.72 15.05
C GLY A 198 -21.26 6.98 16.25
N LEU A 199 -20.45 6.62 17.25
CA LEU A 199 -20.92 5.92 18.46
C LEU A 199 -21.92 6.73 19.29
N ARG A 200 -21.86 8.07 19.24
CA ARG A 200 -22.77 8.95 19.97
C ARG A 200 -24.24 8.74 19.59
N HIS A 201 -24.49 8.23 18.39
CA HIS A 201 -25.84 8.00 17.85
C HIS A 201 -26.31 6.56 18.00
N ARG A 202 -25.54 5.69 18.72
CA ARG A 202 -25.80 4.24 18.77
C ARG A 202 -26.17 3.76 20.16
N ALA A 203 -27.27 2.98 20.23
CA ALA A 203 -27.65 2.28 21.45
C ALA A 203 -26.75 1.06 21.73
N ASP A 204 -26.26 0.37 20.67
CA ASP A 204 -25.43 -0.83 20.75
C ASP A 204 -23.91 -0.53 20.78
N ARG A 205 -23.51 0.67 21.19
CA ARG A 205 -22.11 1.17 21.18
C ARG A 205 -21.12 0.23 21.87
N ARG A 206 -21.54 -0.49 22.93
CA ARG A 206 -20.68 -1.44 23.64
C ARG A 206 -20.29 -2.63 22.74
N SER A 207 -21.24 -3.19 22.01
CA SER A 207 -20.99 -4.29 21.08
C SER A 207 -20.11 -3.83 19.91
N VAL A 208 -20.36 -2.63 19.38
CA VAL A 208 -19.54 -2.04 18.31
C VAL A 208 -18.10 -1.85 18.76
N LEU A 209 -17.90 -1.33 19.96
CA LEU A 209 -16.55 -1.18 20.56
C LEU A 209 -15.89 -2.54 20.81
N ALA A 210 -16.64 -3.54 21.28
CA ALA A 210 -16.10 -4.90 21.48
C ALA A 210 -15.58 -5.50 20.17
N TYR A 211 -16.36 -5.40 19.07
CA TYR A 211 -15.90 -5.88 17.77
C TYR A 211 -14.66 -5.13 17.27
N ALA A 212 -14.61 -3.81 17.45
CA ALA A 212 -13.46 -3.00 17.09
C ALA A 212 -12.22 -3.33 17.95
N ALA A 213 -12.41 -3.57 19.24
CA ALA A 213 -11.34 -3.96 20.17
C ALA A 213 -10.76 -5.35 19.83
N VAL A 214 -11.62 -6.33 19.50
CA VAL A 214 -11.17 -7.64 19.04
C VAL A 214 -10.38 -7.50 17.71
N ALA A 215 -10.88 -6.72 16.78
CA ALA A 215 -10.18 -6.44 15.51
C ALA A 215 -8.81 -5.77 15.77
N ALA A 216 -8.74 -4.78 16.67
CA ALA A 216 -7.51 -4.10 17.05
C ALA A 216 -6.52 -5.08 17.71
N ALA A 217 -6.98 -5.90 18.65
CA ALA A 217 -6.15 -6.91 19.29
C ALA A 217 -5.54 -7.88 18.27
N ILE A 218 -6.33 -8.39 17.32
CA ILE A 218 -5.84 -9.31 16.29
C ILE A 218 -4.79 -8.63 15.39
N VAL A 219 -5.09 -7.43 14.90
CA VAL A 219 -4.24 -6.74 13.91
C VAL A 219 -2.95 -6.22 14.52
N TRP A 220 -2.98 -5.75 15.79
CA TRP A 220 -1.82 -5.16 16.44
C TRP A 220 -1.06 -6.14 17.36
N LEU A 221 -1.59 -7.36 17.58
CA LEU A 221 -0.96 -8.36 18.44
C LEU A 221 0.53 -8.61 18.11
N PRO A 222 0.96 -8.77 16.85
CA PRO A 222 2.38 -8.97 16.56
C PRO A 222 3.26 -7.81 17.01
N ALA A 223 2.84 -6.57 16.74
CA ALA A 223 3.57 -5.37 17.13
C ALA A 223 3.61 -5.20 18.67
N ILE A 224 2.55 -5.60 19.37
CA ILE A 224 2.50 -5.60 20.83
C ILE A 224 3.46 -6.65 21.38
N ILE A 225 3.49 -7.85 20.81
CA ILE A 225 4.43 -8.90 21.20
C ILE A 225 5.89 -8.39 21.04
N ASP A 226 6.22 -7.74 19.92
CA ASP A 226 7.54 -7.15 19.72
C ASP A 226 7.88 -6.12 20.80
N ALA A 227 6.95 -5.20 21.07
CA ALA A 227 7.14 -4.14 22.06
C ALA A 227 7.35 -4.70 23.48
N VAL A 228 6.62 -5.76 23.85
CA VAL A 228 6.75 -6.39 25.17
C VAL A 228 8.03 -7.21 25.27
N ALA A 229 8.33 -8.03 24.25
CA ALA A 229 9.49 -8.92 24.26
C ALA A 229 10.84 -8.16 24.19
N HIS A 230 10.85 -6.96 23.61
CA HIS A 230 12.07 -6.17 23.39
C HIS A 230 12.06 -4.81 24.11
N HIS A 231 11.38 -4.70 25.26
CA HIS A 231 11.36 -3.49 26.11
C HIS A 231 11.05 -2.18 25.36
N GLY A 232 9.92 -2.14 24.67
CA GLY A 232 9.50 -1.06 23.79
C GLY A 232 9.71 -1.36 22.31
N GLY A 233 10.69 -2.20 21.99
CA GLY A 233 10.93 -2.74 20.65
C GLY A 233 10.95 -1.67 19.56
N ASN A 234 10.44 -2.04 18.39
CA ASN A 234 10.36 -1.15 17.24
C ASN A 234 9.37 0.03 17.44
N LEU A 235 8.29 -0.16 18.20
CA LEU A 235 7.36 0.94 18.49
C LEU A 235 8.04 2.04 19.30
N GLY A 236 8.84 1.68 20.30
CA GLY A 236 9.65 2.64 21.06
C GLY A 236 10.63 3.41 20.16
N THR A 237 11.32 2.72 19.25
CA THR A 237 12.22 3.34 18.28
C THR A 237 11.48 4.31 17.36
N LEU A 238 10.31 3.90 16.85
CA LEU A 238 9.49 4.74 15.96
C LEU A 238 8.95 5.98 16.68
N ILE A 239 8.49 5.84 17.92
CA ILE A 239 8.06 6.97 18.76
C ILE A 239 9.23 7.91 19.01
N GLY A 240 10.38 7.38 19.44
CA GLY A 240 11.60 8.17 19.62
C GLY A 240 12.03 8.92 18.37
N PHE A 241 11.98 8.27 17.21
CA PHE A 241 12.24 8.90 15.90
C PHE A 241 11.22 10.01 15.59
N SER A 242 9.94 9.80 15.89
CA SER A 242 8.87 10.76 15.56
C SER A 242 8.89 11.98 16.49
N LEU A 243 9.19 11.77 17.78
CA LEU A 243 9.24 12.83 18.81
C LEU A 243 10.63 13.44 18.93
N GLY A 244 11.69 12.71 18.55
CA GLY A 244 13.08 13.19 18.61
C GLY A 244 13.31 14.36 17.67
N GLY A 245 13.93 15.43 18.21
CA GLY A 245 14.15 16.70 17.51
C GLY A 245 15.30 16.68 16.51
N ASP A 246 16.14 15.65 16.51
CA ASP A 246 17.42 15.66 15.82
C ASP A 246 17.28 15.36 14.31
N GLY A 247 17.62 16.34 13.51
CA GLY A 247 17.72 16.28 12.06
C GLY A 247 16.68 17.11 11.32
N PRO A 248 16.96 17.47 10.05
CA PRO A 248 16.09 18.30 9.25
C PRO A 248 14.77 17.59 8.95
N ARG A 249 13.67 18.36 8.97
CA ARG A 249 12.35 17.94 8.50
C ARG A 249 11.98 18.71 7.25
N ALA A 250 11.09 18.17 6.42
CA ALA A 250 10.62 18.85 5.22
C ALA A 250 10.02 20.22 5.51
N GLY A 251 9.34 20.35 6.65
CA GLY A 251 8.68 21.59 7.08
C GLY A 251 7.41 21.91 6.28
N TYR A 252 6.68 22.91 6.77
CA TYR A 252 5.36 23.26 6.19
C TYR A 252 5.43 23.88 4.81
N GLY A 253 6.54 24.53 4.43
CA GLY A 253 6.72 25.06 3.07
C GLY A 253 6.71 23.96 2.02
N ILE A 254 7.57 22.94 2.18
CA ILE A 254 7.60 21.77 1.27
C ILE A 254 6.27 21.01 1.34
N ALA A 255 5.72 20.82 2.54
CA ALA A 255 4.46 20.13 2.72
C ALA A 255 3.30 20.82 1.97
N TRP A 256 3.22 22.15 2.04
CA TRP A 256 2.23 22.93 1.30
C TRP A 256 2.38 22.77 -0.21
N HIS A 257 3.60 22.89 -0.73
CA HIS A 257 3.83 22.68 -2.16
C HIS A 257 3.39 21.29 -2.63
N ARG A 258 3.70 20.23 -1.86
CA ARG A 258 3.28 18.87 -2.21
C ARG A 258 1.77 18.68 -2.16
N LEU A 259 1.11 19.24 -1.14
CA LEU A 259 -0.34 19.22 -1.05
C LEU A 259 -0.98 20.03 -2.19
N ALA A 260 -0.47 21.23 -2.48
CA ALA A 260 -0.96 22.06 -3.56
C ALA A 260 -0.81 21.39 -4.93
N ASP A 261 0.31 20.71 -5.18
CA ASP A 261 0.50 19.90 -6.39
C ASP A 261 -0.55 18.77 -6.48
N ALA A 262 -0.84 18.08 -5.38
CA ALA A 262 -1.83 17.01 -5.36
C ALA A 262 -3.28 17.50 -5.53
N LEU A 263 -3.59 18.74 -5.13
CA LEU A 263 -4.90 19.38 -5.22
C LEU A 263 -5.06 20.28 -6.46
N SER A 264 -4.04 20.34 -7.32
CA SER A 264 -4.06 21.18 -8.51
C SER A 264 -4.75 20.46 -9.69
N PRO A 265 -5.28 21.19 -10.68
CA PRO A 265 -5.74 20.62 -11.94
C PRO A 265 -4.62 19.93 -12.74
N ARG A 266 -3.36 20.21 -12.40
CA ARG A 266 -2.16 19.60 -13.02
C ARG A 266 -1.62 18.43 -12.21
N ALA A 267 -2.32 17.96 -11.18
CA ALA A 267 -1.92 16.82 -10.40
C ALA A 267 -1.71 15.60 -11.32
N PHE A 268 -0.56 14.93 -11.19
CA PHE A 268 -0.23 13.78 -12.07
C PHE A 268 -1.28 12.65 -11.94
N TRP A 269 -1.77 12.40 -10.74
CA TRP A 269 -2.81 11.39 -10.51
C TRP A 269 -4.13 11.74 -11.21
N LEU A 270 -4.50 13.03 -11.29
CA LEU A 270 -5.71 13.49 -11.96
C LEU A 270 -5.59 13.45 -13.49
N LEU A 271 -4.39 13.66 -14.01
CA LEU A 271 -4.09 13.59 -15.43
C LEU A 271 -3.81 12.13 -15.90
N GLY A 272 -3.84 11.15 -15.01
CA GLY A 272 -3.47 9.78 -15.34
C GLY A 272 -2.00 9.64 -15.75
N GLN A 273 -1.11 10.46 -15.18
CA GLN A 273 0.32 10.49 -15.47
C GLN A 273 1.10 9.91 -14.30
N HIS A 274 2.24 9.28 -14.59
CA HIS A 274 3.16 8.87 -13.54
C HIS A 274 3.81 10.09 -12.87
N ALA A 275 4.15 9.94 -11.60
CA ALA A 275 4.91 10.95 -10.88
C ALA A 275 6.28 11.12 -11.55
N THR A 276 6.64 12.37 -11.86
CA THR A 276 7.98 12.73 -12.34
C THR A 276 8.92 12.92 -11.17
N VAL A 277 10.15 12.46 -11.31
CA VAL A 277 11.19 12.57 -10.29
C VAL A 277 12.41 13.30 -10.83
N GLU A 278 13.10 13.99 -9.94
CA GLU A 278 14.41 14.61 -10.21
C GLU A 278 15.52 13.54 -10.22
N LEU A 279 16.72 13.91 -10.63
CA LEU A 279 17.87 13.01 -10.69
C LEU A 279 18.23 12.37 -9.34
N ASP A 280 17.92 13.03 -8.22
CA ASP A 280 18.10 12.51 -6.87
C ASP A 280 16.96 11.59 -6.42
N GLY A 281 15.97 11.32 -7.29
CA GLY A 281 14.80 10.50 -7.00
C GLY A 281 13.69 11.23 -6.24
N THR A 282 13.82 12.52 -5.95
CA THR A 282 12.77 13.32 -5.30
C THR A 282 11.65 13.65 -6.28
N LEU A 283 10.46 13.94 -5.74
CA LEU A 283 9.31 14.32 -6.55
C LEU A 283 9.54 15.69 -7.19
N SER A 284 9.43 15.80 -8.52
CA SER A 284 9.51 17.07 -9.23
C SER A 284 8.35 17.99 -8.82
N PRO A 285 8.62 19.26 -8.43
CA PRO A 285 7.56 20.21 -8.13
C PRO A 285 6.86 20.63 -9.42
N ARG A 286 5.51 20.69 -9.38
CA ARG A 286 4.70 21.15 -10.53
C ARG A 286 4.22 22.61 -10.39
N GLY A 287 4.49 23.23 -9.24
CA GLY A 287 4.05 24.61 -8.95
C GLY A 287 2.53 24.74 -8.98
N GLY A 288 1.81 23.71 -8.51
CA GLY A 288 0.37 23.67 -8.54
C GLY A 288 -0.26 24.66 -7.55
N VAL A 289 -1.44 25.18 -7.90
CA VAL A 289 -2.31 25.90 -6.99
C VAL A 289 -3.37 24.94 -6.46
N ALA A 290 -3.62 24.96 -5.16
CA ALA A 290 -4.54 24.05 -4.48
C ALA A 290 -6.04 24.35 -4.77
N TRP A 291 -6.42 24.43 -6.04
CA TRP A 291 -7.81 24.68 -6.47
C TRP A 291 -8.80 23.66 -5.90
N GLY A 292 -8.34 22.45 -5.62
CA GLY A 292 -9.16 21.43 -4.95
C GLY A 292 -9.78 21.92 -3.64
N LEU A 293 -9.07 22.76 -2.86
CA LEU A 293 -9.61 23.35 -1.63
C LEU A 293 -10.77 24.31 -1.89
N VAL A 294 -10.70 25.08 -2.98
CA VAL A 294 -11.80 25.98 -3.38
C VAL A 294 -13.02 25.15 -3.78
N VAL A 295 -12.82 24.10 -4.59
CA VAL A 295 -13.91 23.19 -5.00
C VAL A 295 -14.51 22.49 -3.78
N LEU A 296 -13.68 22.06 -2.82
CA LEU A 296 -14.14 21.45 -1.58
C LEU A 296 -14.97 22.42 -0.74
N ALA A 297 -14.47 23.62 -0.51
CA ALA A 297 -15.16 24.64 0.28
C ALA A 297 -16.52 25.02 -0.32
N LEU A 298 -16.55 25.33 -1.63
CA LEU A 298 -17.78 25.66 -2.35
C LEU A 298 -18.76 24.48 -2.36
N GLY A 299 -18.28 23.27 -2.64
CA GLY A 299 -19.12 22.07 -2.66
C GLY A 299 -19.71 21.76 -1.28
N THR A 300 -18.91 21.86 -0.23
CA THR A 300 -19.36 21.62 1.14
C THR A 300 -20.39 22.68 1.56
N LEU A 301 -20.19 23.94 1.21
CA LEU A 301 -21.15 25.05 1.47
C LEU A 301 -22.45 24.80 0.73
N VAL A 302 -22.42 24.44 -0.56
CA VAL A 302 -23.62 24.12 -1.34
C VAL A 302 -24.37 22.94 -0.75
N ALA A 303 -23.65 21.85 -0.41
CA ALA A 303 -24.25 20.68 0.25
C ALA A 303 -24.91 21.04 1.59
N HIS A 304 -24.25 21.90 2.38
CA HIS A 304 -24.80 22.38 3.66
C HIS A 304 -26.11 23.15 3.44
N ARG A 305 -26.13 24.12 2.52
CA ARG A 305 -27.34 24.90 2.17
C ARG A 305 -28.48 24.04 1.62
N ARG A 306 -28.14 22.88 1.03
CA ARG A 306 -29.12 21.91 0.52
C ARG A 306 -29.53 20.85 1.55
N GLY A 307 -29.04 20.90 2.77
CA GLY A 307 -29.32 19.94 3.83
C GLY A 307 -28.73 18.52 3.58
N ALA A 308 -27.74 18.41 2.68
CA ALA A 308 -27.11 17.13 2.31
C ALA A 308 -26.04 16.73 3.34
N SER A 309 -26.46 16.46 4.58
CA SER A 309 -25.58 16.24 5.74
C SER A 309 -24.50 15.17 5.53
N ARG A 310 -24.81 14.07 4.80
CA ARG A 310 -23.84 13.02 4.49
C ARG A 310 -22.70 13.52 3.57
N VAL A 311 -23.02 14.38 2.62
CA VAL A 311 -22.03 14.98 1.71
C VAL A 311 -21.21 16.04 2.46
N VAL A 312 -21.84 16.82 3.35
CA VAL A 312 -21.13 17.75 4.25
C VAL A 312 -20.12 17.00 5.12
N ALA A 313 -20.52 15.88 5.73
CA ALA A 313 -19.61 15.04 6.52
C ALA A 313 -18.43 14.51 5.69
N LEU A 314 -18.65 14.15 4.42
CA LEU A 314 -17.58 13.76 3.51
C LEU A 314 -16.62 14.92 3.23
N GLY A 315 -17.14 16.13 3.02
CA GLY A 315 -16.35 17.36 2.81
C GLY A 315 -15.51 17.72 4.03
N LEU A 316 -16.07 17.63 5.23
CA LEU A 316 -15.34 17.89 6.48
C LEU A 316 -14.24 16.87 6.72
N LEU A 317 -14.50 15.58 6.45
CA LEU A 317 -13.46 14.55 6.52
C LEU A 317 -12.34 14.81 5.50
N ALA A 318 -12.69 15.21 4.26
CA ALA A 318 -11.71 15.54 3.24
C ALA A 318 -10.79 16.68 3.68
N ALA A 319 -11.34 17.77 4.22
CA ALA A 319 -10.57 18.89 4.77
C ALA A 319 -9.64 18.43 5.92
N ALA A 320 -10.12 17.55 6.81
CA ALA A 320 -9.32 17.01 7.90
C ALA A 320 -8.20 16.10 7.38
N VAL A 321 -8.45 15.31 6.32
CA VAL A 321 -7.43 14.49 5.65
C VAL A 321 -6.36 15.35 4.98
N ASP A 322 -6.74 16.45 4.31
CA ASP A 322 -5.79 17.39 3.69
C ASP A 322 -4.89 18.04 4.76
N LEU A 323 -5.46 18.51 5.87
CA LEU A 323 -4.72 19.09 6.98
C LEU A 323 -3.76 18.08 7.61
N THR A 324 -4.24 16.86 7.84
CA THR A 324 -3.42 15.78 8.42
C THR A 324 -2.32 15.36 7.45
N GLY A 325 -2.61 15.31 6.15
CA GLY A 325 -1.62 15.06 5.10
C GLY A 325 -0.52 16.13 5.08
N LEU A 326 -0.89 17.39 5.19
CA LEU A 326 0.05 18.52 5.32
C LEU A 326 1.00 18.33 6.52
N VAL A 327 0.43 18.02 7.69
CA VAL A 327 1.22 17.77 8.91
C VAL A 327 2.13 16.56 8.72
N SER A 328 1.64 15.46 8.14
CA SER A 328 2.43 14.25 7.90
C SER A 328 3.62 14.52 6.99
N VAL A 329 3.44 15.25 5.88
CA VAL A 329 4.55 15.61 4.98
C VAL A 329 5.56 16.51 5.66
N ALA A 330 5.11 17.48 6.47
CA ALA A 330 5.99 18.39 7.18
C ALA A 330 6.97 17.66 8.14
N GLN A 331 6.59 16.47 8.63
CA GLN A 331 7.41 15.63 9.50
C GLN A 331 8.36 14.69 8.76
N VAL A 332 8.23 14.54 7.42
CA VAL A 332 9.13 13.68 6.64
C VAL A 332 10.55 14.22 6.71
N ARG A 333 11.51 13.33 6.94
CA ARG A 333 12.94 13.68 6.87
C ARG A 333 13.40 13.61 5.41
N PRO A 334 14.01 14.69 4.88
CA PRO A 334 14.49 14.73 3.49
C PRO A 334 15.53 13.63 3.19
N PRO A 335 15.67 13.27 1.91
CA PRO A 335 14.90 13.70 0.74
C PRO A 335 13.48 13.12 0.71
N VAL A 336 12.52 13.92 0.19
CA VAL A 336 11.11 13.54 0.11
C VAL A 336 10.85 12.78 -1.18
N PHE A 337 10.92 11.46 -1.11
CA PHE A 337 10.62 10.59 -2.25
C PHE A 337 9.11 10.43 -2.50
N PRO A 338 8.69 10.14 -3.75
CA PRO A 338 7.28 9.99 -4.10
C PRO A 338 6.52 8.98 -3.23
N TYR A 339 7.14 7.87 -2.90
CA TYR A 339 6.51 6.81 -2.11
C TYR A 339 6.26 7.23 -0.64
N LEU A 340 7.00 8.20 -0.11
CA LEU A 340 6.81 8.70 1.26
C LEU A 340 5.53 9.53 1.40
N VAL A 341 5.02 10.08 0.30
CA VAL A 341 3.89 11.02 0.28
C VAL A 341 2.75 10.55 -0.63
N GLY A 342 2.74 9.27 -1.03
CA GLY A 342 1.74 8.68 -1.93
C GLY A 342 0.30 8.85 -1.44
N TYR A 343 0.07 8.98 -0.14
CA TYR A 343 -1.25 9.24 0.46
C TYR A 343 -1.86 10.59 0.04
N LEU A 344 -1.07 11.56 -0.44
CA LEU A 344 -1.60 12.83 -0.95
C LEU A 344 -2.45 12.66 -2.21
N GLN A 345 -2.22 11.61 -3.01
CA GLN A 345 -3.08 11.28 -4.15
C GLN A 345 -4.48 10.89 -3.69
N VAL A 346 -4.57 10.15 -2.57
CA VAL A 346 -5.86 9.78 -1.96
C VAL A 346 -6.53 11.00 -1.34
N ALA A 347 -5.76 11.90 -0.71
CA ALA A 347 -6.28 13.18 -0.23
C ALA A 347 -6.90 13.99 -1.37
N GLY A 348 -6.18 14.18 -2.49
CA GLY A 348 -6.68 14.84 -3.68
C GLY A 348 -7.94 14.19 -4.27
N TRP A 349 -7.95 12.87 -4.37
CA TRP A 349 -9.11 12.09 -4.81
C TRP A 349 -10.33 12.34 -3.91
N LEU A 350 -10.15 12.29 -2.58
CA LEU A 350 -11.24 12.49 -1.61
C LEU A 350 -11.77 13.92 -1.66
N THR A 351 -10.87 14.91 -1.73
CA THR A 351 -11.17 16.33 -1.80
C THR A 351 -12.01 16.68 -3.03
N LEU A 352 -11.58 16.23 -4.22
CA LEU A 352 -12.34 16.46 -5.44
C LEU A 352 -13.66 15.66 -5.45
N THR A 353 -13.66 14.43 -4.93
CA THR A 353 -14.90 13.64 -4.79
C THR A 353 -15.92 14.39 -3.93
N ALA A 354 -15.53 14.83 -2.75
CA ALA A 354 -16.41 15.53 -1.82
C ALA A 354 -16.89 16.88 -2.38
N GLY A 355 -15.96 17.66 -2.94
CA GLY A 355 -16.25 18.99 -3.47
C GLY A 355 -17.20 18.94 -4.68
N VAL A 356 -16.89 18.14 -5.70
CA VAL A 356 -17.73 18.00 -6.89
C VAL A 356 -19.09 17.38 -6.54
N ALA A 357 -19.10 16.33 -5.69
CA ALA A 357 -20.36 15.75 -5.22
C ALA A 357 -21.22 16.78 -4.46
N GLY A 358 -20.57 17.66 -3.68
CA GLY A 358 -21.22 18.77 -2.99
C GLY A 358 -21.89 19.75 -3.94
N LEU A 359 -21.19 20.19 -4.98
CA LEU A 359 -21.74 21.07 -6.02
C LEU A 359 -22.93 20.42 -6.73
N LEU A 360 -22.86 19.12 -7.00
CA LEU A 360 -23.94 18.36 -7.64
C LEU A 360 -25.21 18.24 -6.78
N THR A 361 -25.16 18.56 -5.48
CA THR A 361 -26.38 18.62 -4.64
C THR A 361 -27.29 19.77 -5.04
N ALA A 362 -26.79 20.82 -5.75
CA ALA A 362 -27.59 21.89 -6.32
C ALA A 362 -28.48 21.39 -7.46
N VAL A 363 -28.12 20.31 -8.14
CA VAL A 363 -28.91 19.77 -9.25
C VAL A 363 -30.09 18.95 -8.68
N PRO A 364 -31.33 19.29 -8.99
CA PRO A 364 -32.50 18.58 -8.48
C PRO A 364 -32.47 17.08 -8.80
N ALA A 365 -33.10 16.28 -7.93
CA ALA A 365 -33.41 14.92 -8.26
C ALA A 365 -34.31 14.83 -9.51
N SER A 366 -33.98 13.97 -10.45
CA SER A 366 -34.72 13.87 -11.71
C SER A 366 -35.30 12.46 -11.88
N ARG A 367 -36.28 12.36 -12.82
CA ARG A 367 -36.78 11.04 -13.29
C ARG A 367 -35.69 10.12 -13.80
N PHE A 368 -34.49 10.63 -14.05
CA PHE A 368 -33.31 9.89 -14.47
C PHE A 368 -32.52 9.24 -13.33
N ASP A 369 -32.90 9.36 -12.06
CA ASP A 369 -32.17 8.79 -10.92
C ASP A 369 -31.99 7.26 -11.02
N ARG A 370 -32.89 6.56 -11.73
CA ARG A 370 -32.71 5.13 -12.02
C ARG A 370 -31.55 4.92 -12.99
N VAL A 371 -31.45 5.74 -14.05
CA VAL A 371 -30.38 5.68 -15.03
C VAL A 371 -29.06 6.01 -14.36
N VAL A 372 -29.02 7.03 -13.50
CA VAL A 372 -27.83 7.42 -12.73
C VAL A 372 -27.38 6.27 -11.79
N ARG A 373 -28.30 5.55 -11.14
CA ARG A 373 -27.94 4.38 -10.33
C ARG A 373 -27.36 3.24 -11.16
N VAL A 374 -27.93 2.96 -12.32
CA VAL A 374 -27.40 1.95 -13.24
C VAL A 374 -26.04 2.37 -13.76
N ALA A 375 -25.85 3.65 -14.09
CA ALA A 375 -24.56 4.20 -14.54
C ALA A 375 -23.48 4.07 -13.45
N ALA A 376 -23.81 4.35 -12.17
CA ALA A 376 -22.89 4.22 -11.06
C ALA A 376 -22.44 2.75 -10.86
N ALA A 377 -23.39 1.82 -10.93
CA ALA A 377 -23.09 0.40 -10.84
C ALA A 377 -22.27 -0.05 -12.07
N GLY A 378 -22.63 0.39 -13.27
CA GLY A 378 -21.90 0.11 -14.50
C GLY A 378 -20.46 0.62 -14.45
N LEU A 379 -20.25 1.83 -13.96
CA LEU A 379 -18.91 2.41 -13.78
C LEU A 379 -18.06 1.58 -12.79
N THR A 380 -18.64 1.16 -11.66
CA THR A 380 -17.94 0.29 -10.71
C THR A 380 -17.52 -1.03 -11.37
N VAL A 381 -18.44 -1.64 -12.12
CA VAL A 381 -18.16 -2.85 -12.91
C VAL A 381 -17.03 -2.59 -13.92
N SER A 382 -17.10 -1.48 -14.67
CA SER A 382 -16.10 -1.12 -15.67
C SER A 382 -14.70 -0.92 -15.06
N ILE A 383 -14.63 -0.35 -13.86
CA ILE A 383 -13.35 -0.20 -13.13
C ILE A 383 -12.79 -1.58 -12.75
N VAL A 384 -13.61 -2.47 -12.23
CA VAL A 384 -13.17 -3.85 -11.89
C VAL A 384 -12.74 -4.61 -13.13
N VAL A 385 -13.49 -4.49 -14.24
CA VAL A 385 -13.10 -5.07 -15.54
C VAL A 385 -11.78 -4.46 -16.03
N GLY A 386 -11.62 -3.14 -15.94
CA GLY A 386 -10.38 -2.44 -16.31
C GLY A 386 -9.17 -2.94 -15.53
N LEU A 387 -9.29 -3.07 -14.21
CA LEU A 387 -8.24 -3.64 -13.35
C LEU A 387 -7.93 -5.09 -13.74
N THR A 388 -8.97 -5.88 -14.01
CA THR A 388 -8.82 -7.28 -14.44
C THR A 388 -8.09 -7.39 -15.79
N VAL A 389 -8.47 -6.58 -16.77
CA VAL A 389 -7.82 -6.53 -18.10
C VAL A 389 -6.40 -6.01 -17.99
N ALA A 390 -6.16 -4.99 -17.16
CA ALA A 390 -4.82 -4.49 -16.89
C ALA A 390 -3.94 -5.59 -16.30
N ALA A 391 -4.41 -6.33 -15.29
CA ALA A 391 -3.69 -7.45 -14.69
C ALA A 391 -3.36 -8.56 -15.70
N LEU A 392 -4.26 -8.85 -16.66
CA LEU A 392 -4.04 -9.85 -17.70
C LEU A 392 -3.04 -9.41 -18.78
N ARG A 393 -2.88 -8.09 -18.99
CA ARG A 393 -2.03 -7.51 -20.05
C ARG A 393 -0.70 -6.98 -19.53
N THR A 394 -0.57 -6.78 -18.23
CA THR A 394 0.64 -6.18 -17.65
C THR A 394 1.80 -7.16 -17.74
N PRO A 395 2.95 -6.73 -18.23
CA PRO A 395 4.18 -7.49 -18.11
C PRO A 395 4.56 -7.65 -16.62
N VAL A 396 5.45 -8.60 -16.36
CA VAL A 396 5.99 -8.80 -15.01
C VAL A 396 6.57 -7.49 -14.47
N PRO A 397 6.19 -7.05 -13.24
CA PRO A 397 6.74 -5.85 -12.64
C PRO A 397 8.26 -5.96 -12.45
N GLU A 398 8.96 -4.81 -12.51
CA GLU A 398 10.43 -4.72 -12.38
C GLU A 398 11.16 -5.73 -13.27
N ARG A 399 10.71 -5.83 -14.52
CA ARG A 399 11.20 -6.83 -15.49
C ARG A 399 12.71 -6.79 -15.69
N ALA A 400 13.32 -5.59 -15.66
CA ALA A 400 14.75 -5.44 -15.86
C ALA A 400 15.55 -6.07 -14.69
N ASP A 401 15.14 -5.80 -13.46
CA ASP A 401 15.79 -6.33 -12.27
C ASP A 401 15.57 -7.85 -12.16
N GLY A 402 14.36 -8.31 -12.46
CA GLY A 402 14.06 -9.75 -12.51
C GLY A 402 14.84 -10.48 -13.60
N ALA A 403 15.06 -9.86 -14.77
CA ALA A 403 15.89 -10.42 -15.83
C ALA A 403 17.37 -10.52 -15.42
N LEU A 404 17.87 -9.51 -14.68
CA LEU A 404 19.21 -9.54 -14.12
C LEU A 404 19.38 -10.71 -13.12
N VAL A 405 18.44 -10.88 -12.20
CA VAL A 405 18.43 -12.01 -11.27
C VAL A 405 18.43 -13.34 -12.02
N ALA A 406 17.56 -13.49 -13.03
CA ALA A 406 17.48 -14.71 -13.85
C ALA A 406 18.79 -15.01 -14.59
N ALA A 407 19.44 -13.97 -15.12
CA ALA A 407 20.72 -14.11 -15.83
C ALA A 407 21.89 -14.51 -14.92
N LEU A 408 21.94 -13.93 -13.71
CA LEU A 408 23.02 -14.21 -12.74
C LEU A 408 22.86 -15.56 -12.02
N LEU A 409 21.62 -16.03 -11.84
CA LEU A 409 21.29 -17.19 -11.01
C LEU A 409 22.03 -18.48 -11.40
N PRO A 410 22.17 -18.87 -12.70
CA PRO A 410 22.86 -20.11 -13.08
C PRO A 410 24.34 -20.10 -12.67
N ASP A 411 25.04 -18.99 -12.95
CA ASP A 411 26.47 -18.86 -12.67
C ASP A 411 26.74 -18.74 -11.18
N ALA A 412 25.94 -17.94 -10.50
CA ALA A 412 25.97 -17.83 -9.05
C ALA A 412 25.75 -19.18 -8.37
N THR A 413 24.78 -19.97 -8.86
CA THR A 413 24.48 -21.29 -8.30
C THR A 413 25.59 -22.31 -8.59
N ARG A 414 26.23 -22.24 -9.77
CA ARG A 414 27.39 -23.06 -10.06
C ARG A 414 28.56 -22.77 -9.11
N GLY A 415 28.83 -21.50 -8.85
CA GLY A 415 29.88 -21.03 -7.95
C GLY A 415 29.75 -21.56 -6.51
N VAL A 416 28.49 -21.76 -6.05
CA VAL A 416 28.19 -22.22 -4.69
C VAL A 416 27.69 -23.64 -4.61
N ARG A 417 27.91 -24.46 -5.66
CA ARG A 417 27.34 -25.81 -5.75
C ARG A 417 27.72 -26.74 -4.58
N ARG A 418 28.93 -26.57 -4.06
CA ARG A 418 29.48 -27.40 -2.96
C ARG A 418 29.32 -26.75 -1.59
N CYS A 419 28.63 -25.64 -1.47
CA CYS A 419 28.51 -24.88 -0.24
C CYS A 419 27.27 -25.32 0.54
N GLU A 420 27.42 -25.70 1.79
CA GLU A 420 26.31 -25.99 2.70
C GLU A 420 25.64 -24.69 3.18
N ALA A 421 26.43 -23.67 3.45
CA ALA A 421 25.96 -22.36 3.84
C ALA A 421 26.61 -21.25 3.00
N ILE A 422 25.85 -20.23 2.64
CA ILE A 422 26.26 -19.14 1.76
C ILE A 422 26.14 -17.82 2.53
N ASP A 423 27.23 -17.09 2.66
CA ASP A 423 27.26 -15.73 3.22
C ASP A 423 27.22 -14.71 2.07
N VAL A 424 26.09 -14.02 1.91
CA VAL A 424 25.86 -13.03 0.84
C VAL A 424 26.32 -11.66 1.31
N ARG A 425 27.17 -11.02 0.50
CA ARG A 425 27.64 -9.66 0.72
C ARG A 425 27.46 -8.85 -0.56
N THR A 426 27.28 -7.56 -0.40
CA THR A 426 27.20 -6.59 -1.50
C THR A 426 28.30 -5.55 -1.35
N VAL A 427 28.88 -5.14 -2.46
CA VAL A 427 29.72 -3.96 -2.55
C VAL A 427 28.90 -2.87 -3.23
N GLU A 428 28.83 -1.76 -2.59
CA GLU A 428 28.10 -0.53 -2.91
C GLU A 428 27.33 -0.48 -4.25
N GLY A 429 26.06 -0.14 -4.17
CA GLY A 429 25.16 0.13 -5.29
C GLY A 429 23.83 -0.60 -5.20
N TYR A 430 22.75 0.12 -5.47
CA TYR A 430 21.38 -0.38 -5.43
C TYR A 430 21.17 -1.62 -6.33
N THR A 431 21.74 -1.62 -7.54
CA THR A 431 21.61 -2.73 -8.51
C THR A 431 22.27 -4.01 -8.01
N ALA A 432 23.50 -3.92 -7.43
CA ALA A 432 24.19 -5.09 -6.89
C ALA A 432 23.44 -5.66 -5.68
N SER A 433 22.96 -4.82 -4.79
CA SER A 433 22.16 -5.20 -3.63
C SER A 433 20.85 -5.85 -4.05
N GLY A 434 20.12 -5.24 -4.99
CA GLY A 434 18.85 -5.78 -5.50
C GLY A 434 18.99 -7.15 -6.14
N ALA A 435 20.00 -7.36 -6.98
CA ALA A 435 20.29 -8.64 -7.61
C ALA A 435 20.71 -9.71 -6.56
N ALA A 436 21.52 -9.32 -5.57
CA ALA A 436 21.93 -10.20 -4.48
C ALA A 436 20.74 -10.75 -3.69
N HIS A 437 19.77 -9.87 -3.35
CA HIS A 437 18.56 -10.27 -2.65
C HIS A 437 17.73 -11.27 -3.48
N GLY A 438 17.58 -11.00 -4.78
CA GLY A 438 16.85 -11.87 -5.70
C GLY A 438 17.49 -13.26 -5.84
N VAL A 439 18.80 -13.33 -6.04
CA VAL A 439 19.53 -14.62 -6.13
C VAL A 439 19.48 -15.36 -4.80
N ALA A 440 19.73 -14.69 -3.69
CA ALA A 440 19.66 -15.25 -2.35
C ALA A 440 18.28 -15.86 -2.03
N LEU A 441 17.20 -15.15 -2.41
CA LEU A 441 15.84 -15.67 -2.29
C LEU A 441 15.67 -16.99 -3.05
N GLN A 442 16.21 -17.14 -4.28
CA GLN A 442 16.12 -18.38 -5.04
C GLN A 442 16.90 -19.52 -4.35
N TRP A 443 18.05 -19.22 -3.77
CA TRP A 443 18.81 -20.21 -2.98
C TRP A 443 18.04 -20.65 -1.73
N ILE A 444 17.44 -19.72 -0.97
CA ILE A 444 16.58 -20.02 0.18
C ILE A 444 15.38 -20.88 -0.24
N ARG A 445 14.76 -20.58 -1.37
CA ARG A 445 13.64 -21.36 -1.93
C ARG A 445 14.06 -22.78 -2.31
N SER A 446 15.30 -22.96 -2.76
CA SER A 446 15.87 -24.29 -3.06
C SER A 446 16.36 -25.05 -1.81
N GLY A 447 16.11 -24.51 -0.60
CA GLY A 447 16.47 -25.16 0.67
C GLY A 447 17.89 -24.87 1.16
N ARG A 448 18.63 -23.96 0.52
CA ARG A 448 19.99 -23.61 0.96
C ARG A 448 19.97 -22.68 2.16
N THR A 449 20.94 -22.84 3.04
CA THR A 449 21.18 -21.91 4.15
C THR A 449 21.88 -20.66 3.61
N VAL A 450 21.23 -19.50 3.75
CA VAL A 450 21.79 -18.21 3.34
C VAL A 450 21.84 -17.27 4.54
N THR A 451 22.95 -16.53 4.68
CA THR A 451 23.14 -15.49 5.68
C THR A 451 23.53 -14.18 5.02
N PHE A 452 23.19 -13.08 5.69
CA PHE A 452 23.50 -11.72 5.30
C PHE A 452 24.25 -10.98 6.40
N ASP A 453 24.52 -9.69 6.20
CA ASP A 453 25.21 -8.86 7.18
C ASP A 453 24.47 -8.84 8.52
N PRO A 454 25.10 -9.30 9.62
CA PRO A 454 24.48 -9.31 10.93
C PRO A 454 24.21 -7.92 11.50
N ARG A 455 24.75 -6.85 10.89
CA ARG A 455 24.48 -5.46 11.29
C ARG A 455 23.15 -4.92 10.77
N GLN A 456 22.44 -5.67 9.92
CA GLN A 456 21.17 -5.28 9.29
C GLN A 456 20.01 -6.24 9.68
N PRO A 457 19.73 -6.41 10.98
CA PRO A 457 18.71 -7.38 11.41
C PRO A 457 17.28 -6.98 11.02
N LEU A 458 17.01 -5.69 10.87
CA LEU A 458 15.68 -5.20 10.44
C LEU A 458 15.40 -5.56 8.98
N GLU A 459 16.42 -5.53 8.11
CA GLU A 459 16.32 -5.83 6.69
C GLU A 459 16.20 -7.35 6.46
N TYR A 460 17.11 -8.13 7.06
CA TYR A 460 17.23 -9.55 6.76
C TYR A 460 16.59 -10.48 7.81
N GLY A 461 16.18 -9.94 8.95
CA GLY A 461 15.61 -10.76 10.03
C GLY A 461 16.51 -11.90 10.48
N PRO A 462 16.01 -13.16 10.60
CA PRO A 462 16.80 -14.28 11.08
C PRO A 462 18.01 -14.65 10.20
N GLN A 463 18.06 -14.20 8.94
CA GLN A 463 19.19 -14.37 8.06
C GLN A 463 20.35 -13.39 8.35
N ALA A 464 20.10 -12.31 9.11
CA ALA A 464 21.14 -11.38 9.58
C ALA A 464 21.92 -12.01 10.73
N ARG A 465 22.81 -12.96 10.42
CA ARG A 465 23.62 -13.65 11.44
C ARG A 465 25.03 -13.89 10.93
N ARG A 466 25.98 -13.96 11.85
CA ARG A 466 27.33 -14.44 11.51
C ARG A 466 27.21 -15.91 11.13
N ALA A 467 27.68 -16.25 9.95
CA ALA A 467 27.84 -17.62 9.57
C ALA A 467 28.98 -18.22 10.40
N ARG A 468 28.67 -19.13 11.32
CA ARG A 468 29.67 -19.78 12.20
C ARG A 468 30.53 -20.76 11.43
N ASP A 469 29.97 -21.40 10.39
CA ASP A 469 30.64 -22.38 9.54
C ASP A 469 30.32 -22.10 8.08
N VAL A 470 30.87 -21.00 7.56
CA VAL A 470 30.60 -20.59 6.16
C VAL A 470 31.55 -21.30 5.25
N ALA A 471 31.04 -22.25 4.48
CA ALA A 471 31.81 -22.85 3.41
C ALA A 471 32.09 -21.90 2.25
N CYS A 472 31.19 -20.88 2.01
CA CYS A 472 31.32 -19.96 0.88
C CYS A 472 30.83 -18.56 1.19
N ARG A 473 31.62 -17.57 0.81
CA ARG A 473 31.21 -16.18 0.77
C ARG A 473 31.04 -15.74 -0.68
N VAL A 474 29.88 -15.14 -0.97
CA VAL A 474 29.55 -14.62 -2.30
C VAL A 474 29.44 -13.10 -2.22
N LEU A 475 30.16 -12.43 -3.11
CA LEU A 475 30.17 -10.99 -3.21
C LEU A 475 29.53 -10.55 -4.53
N PHE A 476 28.45 -9.77 -4.43
CA PHE A 476 27.85 -9.11 -5.57
C PHE A 476 28.46 -7.71 -5.72
N ALA A 477 28.98 -7.39 -6.90
CA ALA A 477 29.66 -6.13 -7.19
C ALA A 477 29.33 -5.65 -8.59
N VAL A 478 29.32 -4.31 -8.79
CA VAL A 478 29.13 -3.65 -10.09
C VAL A 478 30.39 -2.90 -10.49
N GLY A 479 30.80 -3.02 -11.74
CA GLY A 479 31.89 -2.25 -12.33
C GLY A 479 33.27 -2.50 -11.72
N THR A 480 34.03 -1.42 -11.47
CA THR A 480 35.43 -1.47 -10.97
C THR A 480 35.57 -2.06 -9.58
N ALA A 481 34.52 -2.05 -8.76
CA ALA A 481 34.51 -2.72 -7.45
C ALA A 481 34.80 -4.23 -7.55
N SER A 482 34.59 -4.82 -8.74
CA SER A 482 34.93 -6.22 -9.01
C SER A 482 36.43 -6.52 -8.92
N GLY A 483 37.30 -5.53 -9.14
CA GLY A 483 38.76 -5.67 -8.98
C GLY A 483 39.20 -5.84 -7.52
N TYR A 484 38.56 -5.15 -6.61
CA TYR A 484 38.84 -5.20 -5.17
C TYR A 484 38.48 -6.57 -4.54
N ALA A 485 37.45 -7.21 -5.07
CA ALA A 485 36.97 -8.49 -4.58
C ALA A 485 37.84 -9.69 -5.01
N ARG A 486 38.52 -9.60 -6.17
CA ARG A 486 39.40 -10.68 -6.67
C ARG A 486 40.65 -10.93 -5.81
N ALA A 487 41.06 -9.93 -5.03
CA ALA A 487 42.25 -10.02 -4.18
C ALA A 487 42.04 -10.81 -2.88
N ARG A 488 40.81 -11.26 -2.58
CA ARG A 488 40.50 -12.03 -1.36
C ARG A 488 40.30 -13.51 -1.69
N THR A 489 41.16 -14.36 -1.15
CA THR A 489 41.02 -15.83 -1.23
C THR A 489 39.70 -16.32 -0.59
N GLY A 490 38.98 -17.20 -1.27
CA GLY A 490 37.74 -17.81 -0.77
C GLY A 490 36.45 -17.02 -1.03
N VAL A 491 36.45 -16.00 -1.90
CA VAL A 491 35.27 -15.24 -2.29
C VAL A 491 34.91 -15.52 -3.75
N THR A 492 33.69 -15.98 -3.98
CA THR A 492 33.11 -16.05 -5.34
C THR A 492 32.52 -14.68 -5.70
N VAL A 493 33.05 -14.05 -6.75
CA VAL A 493 32.57 -12.77 -7.24
C VAL A 493 31.59 -12.97 -8.37
N ILE A 494 30.40 -12.42 -8.23
CA ILE A 494 29.36 -12.37 -9.25
C ILE A 494 29.30 -10.93 -9.78
N ARG A 495 29.48 -10.79 -11.09
CA ARG A 495 29.53 -9.50 -11.78
C ARG A 495 28.22 -9.19 -12.49
#